data_7b3c158976285004dde17057b9f0079f
#
_entry.id   7b3c158976285004dde17057b9f0079f
#
_cell.length_a   1.000
_cell.length_b   1.000
_cell.length_c   1.000
_cell.angle_alpha   90.00
_cell.angle_beta   90.00
_cell.angle_gamma   90.00
#
_symmetry.space_group_name_H-M   'P 1'
#
loop_
_entity.id
_entity.type
_entity.pdbx_description
1 polymer ?
#
loop_
_entity_poly.entity_id
_entity_poly.type
_entity_poly.pdbx_seq_one_letter_code
_entity_poly.pdbx_strand_id
1 'polypeptide(L)'
;MVVQHNMQAMNANRMLNITTNAQSKSTEKLSSGYRINRAADDAAGLTISEKMRKQIRGLDQASTNAQDGVSAVQTAEGALTEVHSMLQRMNELSVQSANGTNSETDRKAIQDEIDQLTTEIDRVSETTKFNETYLLKGDSKTADKATFMQSGYALKASLYSEGSTTADIDSADKLKEALAAGKKVYTAAAANAGDKQADTAIAKKGTDYDYVTKLYDDNGKEVSAENILAGKQADGTAATNYYTSDAGKKGNAADKNVAVTAANAKKTDGTGFIEQFDVNGALSFNLHVGADSASDNKITVKIDSMSAAGIGVKGLKVDTEDDATAAIDRISEAISKVSSQRSSLGAVQNRLEHTIDNLDNV
;
A
#
# COMPACT_ATOMS: atom_id res chain seq x y z
N MET A 1 66.05 -69.80 36.58
CA MET A 1 64.57 -69.92 36.48
C MET A 1 64.00 -68.57 36.36
N VAL A 2 63.63 -68.20 35.14
CA VAL A 2 62.96 -66.94 34.89
C VAL A 2 61.63 -67.27 34.19
N VAL A 3 60.80 -68.03 34.86
CA VAL A 3 59.52 -68.51 34.29
C VAL A 3 58.31 -67.74 34.80
N GLN A 4 58.43 -67.04 35.93
CA GLN A 4 57.29 -66.34 36.53
C GLN A 4 57.23 -64.86 36.20
N HIS A 5 58.32 -64.20 35.74
CA HIS A 5 58.36 -62.79 35.36
C HIS A 5 59.28 -62.53 34.17
N ASN A 6 58.84 -62.88 32.95
CA ASN A 6 59.60 -62.55 31.74
C ASN A 6 59.35 -61.08 31.35
N MET A 7 60.14 -60.17 31.96
CA MET A 7 60.05 -58.73 31.73
C MET A 7 60.29 -58.38 30.30
N GLN A 8 61.08 -59.12 29.53
CA GLN A 8 61.29 -58.85 28.09
C GLN A 8 60.06 -59.21 27.28
N ALA A 9 59.38 -60.33 27.52
CA ALA A 9 58.16 -60.69 26.84
C ALA A 9 56.99 -59.71 27.16
N MET A 10 56.89 -59.30 28.43
CA MET A 10 55.92 -58.28 28.83
C MET A 10 56.18 -56.92 28.15
N ASN A 11 57.46 -56.54 28.05
CA ASN A 11 57.78 -55.25 27.35
C ASN A 11 57.56 -55.38 25.84
N ALA A 12 57.87 -56.50 25.20
CA ALA A 12 57.58 -56.74 23.81
C ALA A 12 56.07 -56.73 23.52
N ASN A 13 55.26 -57.33 24.37
CA ASN A 13 53.80 -57.37 24.25
C ASN A 13 53.22 -55.96 24.45
N ARG A 14 53.75 -55.18 25.43
CA ARG A 14 53.37 -53.78 25.61
C ARG A 14 53.71 -52.95 24.38
N MET A 15 54.88 -53.05 23.78
CA MET A 15 55.29 -52.32 22.57
C MET A 15 54.45 -52.74 21.35
N LEU A 16 54.12 -54.06 21.23
CA LEU A 16 53.21 -54.49 20.17
C LEU A 16 51.83 -53.88 20.31
N ASN A 17 51.26 -53.80 21.50
CA ASN A 17 49.97 -53.18 21.76
C ASN A 17 50.02 -51.65 21.44
N ILE A 18 51.08 -50.94 21.77
CA ILE A 18 51.28 -49.56 21.47
C ILE A 18 51.35 -49.39 19.96
N THR A 19 52.11 -50.19 19.22
CA THR A 19 52.26 -50.10 17.78
C THR A 19 50.94 -50.43 17.05
N THR A 20 50.25 -51.48 17.47
CA THR A 20 48.93 -51.88 16.92
C THR A 20 47.89 -50.77 17.13
N ASN A 21 47.85 -50.13 18.30
CA ASN A 21 46.97 -49.00 18.58
C ASN A 21 47.31 -47.77 17.72
N ALA A 22 48.60 -47.46 17.54
CA ALA A 22 49.05 -46.38 16.68
C ALA A 22 48.70 -46.64 15.19
N GLN A 23 48.89 -47.88 14.73
CA GLN A 23 48.51 -48.31 13.38
C GLN A 23 47.01 -48.23 13.16
N SER A 24 46.17 -48.69 14.09
CA SER A 24 44.72 -48.61 14.05
C SER A 24 44.24 -47.16 13.95
N LYS A 25 44.81 -46.27 14.76
CA LYS A 25 44.53 -44.82 14.68
C LYS A 25 44.91 -44.19 13.34
N SER A 26 46.07 -44.56 12.80
CA SER A 26 46.49 -44.07 11.48
C SER A 26 45.60 -44.60 10.36
N THR A 27 45.21 -45.86 10.41
CA THR A 27 44.27 -46.49 9.46
C THR A 27 42.87 -45.85 9.55
N GLU A 28 42.38 -45.55 10.76
CA GLU A 28 41.13 -44.86 10.99
C GLU A 28 41.15 -43.46 10.35
N LYS A 29 42.22 -42.69 10.52
CA LYS A 29 42.39 -41.37 9.91
C LYS A 29 42.51 -41.43 8.38
N LEU A 30 43.21 -42.44 7.87
CA LEU A 30 43.37 -42.63 6.43
C LEU A 30 42.03 -43.05 5.78
N SER A 31 41.29 -43.94 6.41
CA SER A 31 40.00 -44.41 5.93
C SER A 31 38.91 -43.35 5.98
N SER A 32 38.87 -42.51 7.02
CA SER A 32 37.90 -41.44 7.19
C SER A 32 38.23 -40.20 6.33
N GLY A 33 39.51 -40.01 6.00
CA GLY A 33 40.01 -38.80 5.37
C GLY A 33 40.09 -37.59 6.31
N TYR A 34 39.73 -37.73 7.58
CA TYR A 34 39.76 -36.65 8.57
C TYR A 34 40.94 -36.78 9.54
N ARG A 35 41.53 -35.62 9.88
CA ARG A 35 42.61 -35.57 10.88
C ARG A 35 42.09 -35.83 12.30
N ILE A 36 40.85 -35.38 12.60
CA ILE A 36 40.19 -35.50 13.91
C ILE A 36 38.95 -36.36 13.72
N ASN A 37 38.95 -37.58 14.27
CA ASN A 37 37.84 -38.52 14.22
C ASN A 37 37.10 -38.65 15.54
N ARG A 38 37.81 -38.44 16.64
CA ARG A 38 37.27 -38.57 17.99
C ARG A 38 37.61 -37.35 18.83
N ALA A 39 36.74 -37.01 19.78
CA ALA A 39 36.98 -35.89 20.71
C ALA A 39 38.31 -36.02 21.48
N ALA A 40 38.80 -37.27 21.66
CA ALA A 40 40.09 -37.53 22.31
C ALA A 40 41.32 -37.20 21.44
N ASP A 41 41.17 -37.04 20.12
CA ASP A 41 42.27 -36.70 19.22
C ASP A 41 42.65 -35.21 19.35
N ASP A 42 41.66 -34.33 19.39
CA ASP A 42 41.81 -32.89 19.61
C ASP A 42 40.43 -32.29 19.96
N ALA A 43 40.14 -32.12 21.23
CA ALA A 43 38.86 -31.60 21.70
C ALA A 43 38.63 -30.13 21.31
N ALA A 44 39.70 -29.32 21.28
CA ALA A 44 39.59 -27.93 20.89
C ALA A 44 39.35 -27.77 19.38
N GLY A 45 40.11 -28.51 18.56
CA GLY A 45 39.97 -28.50 17.11
C GLY A 45 38.60 -29.10 16.67
N LEU A 46 38.09 -30.10 17.34
CA LEU A 46 36.76 -30.64 17.06
C LEU A 46 35.67 -29.60 17.36
N THR A 47 35.76 -28.93 18.51
CA THR A 47 34.79 -27.90 18.88
C THR A 47 34.75 -26.74 17.84
N ILE A 48 35.93 -26.29 17.40
CA ILE A 48 36.04 -25.23 16.37
C ILE A 48 35.46 -25.75 15.04
N SER A 49 35.80 -26.95 14.61
CA SER A 49 35.31 -27.54 13.37
C SER A 49 33.79 -27.70 13.36
N GLU A 50 33.19 -28.19 14.45
CA GLU A 50 31.74 -28.29 14.56
C GLU A 50 31.04 -26.96 14.61
N LYS A 51 31.66 -25.95 15.24
CA LYS A 51 31.15 -24.54 15.22
C LYS A 51 31.18 -23.96 13.82
N MET A 52 32.28 -24.12 13.08
CA MET A 52 32.38 -23.69 11.68
C MET A 52 31.40 -24.44 10.78
N ARG A 53 31.26 -25.75 10.94
CA ARG A 53 30.29 -26.56 10.18
C ARG A 53 28.85 -26.12 10.45
N LYS A 54 28.52 -25.77 11.69
CA LYS A 54 27.23 -25.18 12.03
C LYS A 54 27.03 -23.84 11.34
N GLN A 55 28.07 -22.98 11.30
CA GLN A 55 28.00 -21.68 10.63
C GLN A 55 27.80 -21.84 9.12
N ILE A 56 28.58 -22.69 8.46
CA ILE A 56 28.44 -22.98 7.02
C ILE A 56 27.01 -23.39 6.68
N ARG A 57 26.48 -24.42 7.37
CA ARG A 57 25.10 -24.87 7.14
C ARG A 57 24.05 -23.79 7.44
N GLY A 58 24.33 -22.93 8.42
CA GLY A 58 23.48 -21.79 8.75
C GLY A 58 23.48 -20.73 7.65
N LEU A 59 24.64 -20.45 7.04
CA LEU A 59 24.79 -19.51 5.93
C LEU A 59 24.17 -20.07 4.64
N ASP A 60 24.34 -21.36 4.34
CA ASP A 60 23.68 -22.03 3.21
C ASP A 60 22.14 -21.91 3.30
N GLN A 61 21.58 -22.13 4.50
CA GLN A 61 20.14 -21.97 4.72
C GLN A 61 19.72 -20.50 4.65
N ALA A 62 20.57 -19.57 5.12
CA ALA A 62 20.31 -18.15 5.03
C ALA A 62 20.30 -17.66 3.58
N SER A 63 21.21 -18.16 2.74
CA SER A 63 21.22 -17.88 1.28
C SER A 63 19.92 -18.39 0.62
N THR A 64 19.50 -19.62 0.96
CA THR A 64 18.21 -20.17 0.47
C THR A 64 17.03 -19.32 0.91
N ASN A 65 16.98 -18.90 2.19
CA ASN A 65 15.91 -18.02 2.69
C ASN A 65 15.89 -16.66 1.98
N ALA A 66 17.06 -16.11 1.63
CA ALA A 66 17.16 -14.87 0.88
C ALA A 66 16.65 -15.06 -0.56
N GLN A 67 16.95 -16.18 -1.22
CA GLN A 67 16.42 -16.51 -2.56
C GLN A 67 14.90 -16.69 -2.54
N ASP A 68 14.34 -17.31 -1.52
CA ASP A 68 12.89 -17.40 -1.32
C ASP A 68 12.27 -16.01 -1.17
N GLY A 69 12.95 -15.12 -0.43
CA GLY A 69 12.56 -13.73 -0.28
C GLY A 69 12.56 -12.97 -1.60
N VAL A 70 13.59 -13.12 -2.43
CA VAL A 70 13.65 -12.55 -3.79
C VAL A 70 12.48 -13.04 -4.63
N SER A 71 12.19 -14.34 -4.60
CA SER A 71 11.08 -14.94 -5.37
C SER A 71 9.72 -14.40 -4.94
N ALA A 72 9.51 -14.20 -3.62
CA ALA A 72 8.29 -13.58 -3.10
C ALA A 72 8.14 -12.12 -3.54
N VAL A 73 9.23 -11.34 -3.48
CA VAL A 73 9.24 -9.93 -3.93
C VAL A 73 8.97 -9.85 -5.43
N GLN A 74 9.60 -10.67 -6.25
CA GLN A 74 9.38 -10.71 -7.71
C GLN A 74 7.93 -11.08 -8.05
N THR A 75 7.33 -12.01 -7.32
CA THR A 75 5.91 -12.37 -7.49
C THR A 75 5.00 -11.19 -7.19
N ALA A 76 5.27 -10.45 -6.10
CA ALA A 76 4.52 -9.25 -5.76
C ALA A 76 4.73 -8.14 -6.80
N GLU A 77 5.95 -7.92 -7.28
CA GLU A 77 6.27 -6.89 -8.27
C GLU A 77 5.60 -7.19 -9.62
N GLY A 78 5.59 -8.45 -10.04
CA GLY A 78 4.87 -8.87 -11.25
C GLY A 78 3.39 -8.50 -11.19
N ALA A 79 2.73 -8.83 -10.08
CA ALA A 79 1.31 -8.47 -9.88
C ALA A 79 1.09 -6.95 -9.79
N LEU A 80 2.00 -6.20 -9.15
CA LEU A 80 1.93 -4.74 -9.10
C LEU A 80 2.14 -4.08 -10.47
N THR A 81 2.85 -4.73 -11.38
CA THR A 81 2.99 -4.27 -12.77
C THR A 81 1.65 -4.35 -13.50
N GLU A 82 0.88 -5.43 -13.30
CA GLU A 82 -0.47 -5.54 -13.85
C GLU A 82 -1.42 -4.50 -13.25
N VAL A 83 -1.38 -4.30 -11.92
CA VAL A 83 -2.16 -3.24 -11.25
C VAL A 83 -1.81 -1.87 -11.83
N HIS A 84 -0.53 -1.58 -12.05
CA HIS A 84 -0.08 -0.32 -12.64
C HIS A 84 -0.64 -0.13 -14.07
N SER A 85 -0.63 -1.18 -14.89
CA SER A 85 -1.20 -1.14 -16.25
C SER A 85 -2.71 -0.89 -16.23
N MET A 86 -3.45 -1.51 -15.29
CA MET A 86 -4.86 -1.26 -15.10
C MET A 86 -5.14 0.18 -14.67
N LEU A 87 -4.36 0.74 -13.76
CA LEU A 87 -4.46 2.14 -13.34
C LEU A 87 -4.18 3.11 -14.50
N GLN A 88 -3.20 2.82 -15.34
CA GLN A 88 -2.96 3.62 -16.55
C GLN A 88 -4.17 3.58 -17.50
N ARG A 89 -4.78 2.40 -17.69
CA ARG A 89 -6.00 2.28 -18.49
C ARG A 89 -7.18 3.05 -17.88
N MET A 90 -7.35 2.98 -16.55
CA MET A 90 -8.36 3.79 -15.85
C MET A 90 -8.12 5.29 -16.05
N ASN A 91 -6.86 5.74 -16.03
CA ASN A 91 -6.53 7.14 -16.30
C ASN A 91 -6.90 7.55 -17.73
N GLU A 92 -6.60 6.73 -18.74
CA GLU A 92 -7.01 7.00 -20.13
C GLU A 92 -8.52 7.14 -20.25
N LEU A 93 -9.27 6.22 -19.63
CA LEU A 93 -10.74 6.22 -19.62
C LEU A 93 -11.29 7.48 -18.91
N SER A 94 -10.69 7.88 -17.79
CA SER A 94 -11.10 9.09 -17.08
C SER A 94 -10.85 10.35 -17.91
N VAL A 95 -9.69 10.47 -18.57
CA VAL A 95 -9.39 11.55 -19.50
C VAL A 95 -10.38 11.56 -20.68
N GLN A 96 -10.73 10.38 -21.20
CA GLN A 96 -11.74 10.26 -22.25
C GLN A 96 -13.11 10.74 -21.74
N SER A 97 -13.53 10.32 -20.55
CA SER A 97 -14.83 10.73 -19.98
C SER A 97 -14.90 12.21 -19.65
N ALA A 98 -13.78 12.83 -19.27
CA ALA A 98 -13.69 14.28 -19.01
C ALA A 98 -13.89 15.14 -20.26
N ASN A 99 -13.90 14.55 -21.45
CA ASN A 99 -14.15 15.30 -22.68
C ASN A 99 -15.63 15.66 -22.80
N GLY A 100 -15.93 16.97 -22.92
CA GLY A 100 -17.29 17.52 -23.04
C GLY A 100 -18.08 17.05 -24.29
N THR A 101 -17.44 16.37 -25.25
CA THR A 101 -18.12 15.81 -26.44
C THR A 101 -18.81 14.48 -26.17
N ASN A 102 -18.54 13.81 -25.04
CA ASN A 102 -19.14 12.54 -24.71
C ASN A 102 -20.56 12.71 -24.19
N SER A 103 -21.45 11.82 -24.67
CA SER A 103 -22.81 11.73 -24.16
C SER A 103 -22.83 11.03 -22.77
N GLU A 104 -23.94 11.18 -22.06
CA GLU A 104 -24.16 10.45 -20.79
C GLU A 104 -24.06 8.92 -20.99
N THR A 105 -24.53 8.42 -22.14
CA THR A 105 -24.45 6.99 -22.48
C THR A 105 -23.01 6.52 -22.66
N ASP A 106 -22.17 7.36 -23.29
CA ASP A 106 -20.74 7.04 -23.49
C ASP A 106 -20.00 7.04 -22.16
N ARG A 107 -20.26 8.03 -21.29
CA ARG A 107 -19.68 8.07 -19.94
C ARG A 107 -20.09 6.87 -19.08
N LYS A 108 -21.34 6.42 -19.22
CA LYS A 108 -21.80 5.21 -18.53
C LYS A 108 -21.05 3.97 -18.99
N ALA A 109 -20.81 3.82 -20.30
CA ALA A 109 -20.01 2.70 -20.81
C ALA A 109 -18.56 2.75 -20.29
N ILE A 110 -18.00 3.95 -20.19
CA ILE A 110 -16.65 4.15 -19.57
C ILE A 110 -16.68 3.80 -18.08
N GLN A 111 -17.74 4.20 -17.35
CA GLN A 111 -17.89 3.83 -15.93
C GLN A 111 -17.94 2.32 -15.75
N ASP A 112 -18.69 1.61 -16.60
CA ASP A 112 -18.77 0.15 -16.53
C ASP A 112 -17.38 -0.51 -16.75
N GLU A 113 -16.53 0.02 -17.64
CA GLU A 113 -15.14 -0.44 -17.83
C GLU A 113 -14.28 -0.16 -16.59
N ILE A 114 -14.39 1.02 -16.00
CA ILE A 114 -13.67 1.38 -14.75
C ILE A 114 -14.07 0.47 -13.59
N ASP A 115 -15.36 0.15 -13.45
CA ASP A 115 -15.86 -0.74 -12.42
C ASP A 115 -15.31 -2.17 -12.60
N GLN A 116 -15.16 -2.65 -13.85
CA GLN A 116 -14.52 -3.93 -14.15
C GLN A 116 -13.04 -3.92 -13.81
N LEU A 117 -12.31 -2.88 -14.18
CA LEU A 117 -10.89 -2.72 -13.83
C LEU A 117 -10.68 -2.66 -12.30
N THR A 118 -11.56 -1.97 -11.59
CA THR A 118 -11.55 -1.92 -10.12
C THR A 118 -11.74 -3.32 -9.51
N THR A 119 -12.68 -4.10 -10.04
CA THR A 119 -12.92 -5.48 -9.63
C THR A 119 -11.73 -6.37 -9.93
N GLU A 120 -11.05 -6.17 -11.06
CA GLU A 120 -9.87 -6.93 -11.44
C GLU A 120 -8.66 -6.59 -10.55
N ILE A 121 -8.49 -5.33 -10.15
CA ILE A 121 -7.48 -4.93 -9.14
C ILE A 121 -7.73 -5.67 -7.82
N ASP A 122 -8.97 -5.69 -7.34
CA ASP A 122 -9.32 -6.44 -6.12
C ASP A 122 -9.02 -7.94 -6.29
N ARG A 123 -9.34 -8.53 -7.46
CA ARG A 123 -9.04 -9.94 -7.75
C ARG A 123 -7.53 -10.20 -7.71
N VAL A 124 -6.71 -9.37 -8.35
CA VAL A 124 -5.24 -9.51 -8.33
C VAL A 124 -4.71 -9.42 -6.91
N SER A 125 -5.19 -8.45 -6.12
CA SER A 125 -4.82 -8.29 -4.72
C SER A 125 -5.17 -9.53 -3.87
N GLU A 126 -6.30 -10.18 -4.12
CA GLU A 126 -6.78 -11.33 -3.37
C GLU A 126 -6.20 -12.67 -3.84
N THR A 127 -5.73 -12.77 -5.08
CA THR A 127 -5.24 -14.03 -5.65
C THR A 127 -3.72 -14.16 -5.64
N THR A 128 -2.98 -13.03 -5.58
CA THR A 128 -1.52 -13.05 -5.58
C THR A 128 -0.99 -13.60 -4.26
N LYS A 129 -0.44 -14.81 -4.31
CA LYS A 129 0.11 -15.50 -3.14
C LYS A 129 1.47 -16.12 -3.45
N PHE A 130 2.29 -16.23 -2.42
CA PHE A 130 3.53 -16.99 -2.41
C PHE A 130 3.52 -17.92 -1.20
N ASN A 131 3.67 -19.22 -1.41
CA ASN A 131 3.63 -20.24 -0.36
C ASN A 131 2.48 -20.00 0.65
N GLU A 132 1.23 -19.93 0.15
CA GLU A 132 -0.02 -19.71 0.91
C GLU A 132 -0.17 -18.33 1.58
N THR A 133 0.86 -17.47 1.54
CA THR A 133 0.79 -16.11 2.05
C THR A 133 0.32 -15.17 0.94
N TYR A 134 -0.77 -14.46 1.17
CA TYR A 134 -1.27 -13.43 0.26
C TYR A 134 -0.40 -12.19 0.39
N LEU A 135 0.24 -11.78 -0.72
CA LEU A 135 1.24 -10.71 -0.70
C LEU A 135 0.63 -9.32 -0.77
N LEU A 136 -0.46 -9.13 -1.53
CA LEU A 136 -1.04 -7.83 -1.82
C LEU A 136 -2.34 -7.53 -1.05
N LYS A 137 -2.90 -8.54 -0.39
CA LYS A 137 -4.14 -8.41 0.40
C LYS A 137 -3.95 -7.65 1.71
N GLY A 138 -2.71 -7.58 2.19
CA GLY A 138 -2.39 -7.10 3.54
C GLY A 138 -2.61 -8.18 4.61
N ASP A 139 -2.36 -7.82 5.87
CA ASP A 139 -2.56 -8.71 7.01
C ASP A 139 -4.00 -8.64 7.52
N SER A 140 -4.77 -9.70 7.30
CA SER A 140 -6.17 -9.81 7.74
C SER A 140 -6.36 -9.79 9.26
N LYS A 141 -5.27 -9.89 10.04
CA LYS A 141 -5.33 -9.81 11.51
C LYS A 141 -5.30 -8.36 12.02
N THR A 142 -4.85 -7.44 11.18
CA THR A 142 -4.82 -6.01 11.48
C THR A 142 -5.82 -5.30 10.59
N ALA A 143 -6.91 -4.83 11.20
CA ALA A 143 -7.88 -3.97 10.51
C ALA A 143 -7.33 -2.54 10.48
N ASP A 144 -7.42 -1.90 9.34
CA ASP A 144 -7.04 -0.51 9.13
C ASP A 144 -8.13 0.19 8.31
N LYS A 145 -8.06 1.50 8.20
CA LYS A 145 -8.99 2.31 7.40
C LYS A 145 -8.22 3.18 6.43
N ALA A 146 -8.47 2.98 5.16
CA ALA A 146 -7.99 3.89 4.14
C ALA A 146 -8.95 5.08 4.03
N THR A 147 -8.42 6.29 4.15
CA THR A 147 -9.17 7.54 4.12
C THR A 147 -8.78 8.34 2.89
N PHE A 148 -9.77 8.73 2.10
CA PHE A 148 -9.57 9.48 0.86
C PHE A 148 -10.49 10.68 0.79
N MET A 149 -10.08 11.68 0.00
CA MET A 149 -10.99 12.76 -0.40
C MET A 149 -12.04 12.22 -1.35
N GLN A 150 -13.30 12.47 -1.02
CA GLN A 150 -14.43 12.30 -1.92
C GLN A 150 -14.72 13.62 -2.62
N SER A 151 -14.70 13.62 -3.95
CA SER A 151 -15.13 14.78 -4.72
C SER A 151 -16.64 14.93 -4.70
N GLY A 152 -17.11 16.15 -4.68
CA GLY A 152 -18.55 16.45 -4.65
C GLY A 152 -18.86 17.92 -4.73
N TYR A 153 -20.15 18.25 -4.81
CA TYR A 153 -20.58 19.64 -4.83
C TYR A 153 -20.69 20.24 -3.43
N ALA A 154 -20.14 21.44 -3.24
CA ALA A 154 -20.36 22.26 -2.07
C ALA A 154 -21.34 23.40 -2.44
N LEU A 155 -22.40 23.57 -1.66
CA LEU A 155 -23.37 24.62 -1.84
C LEU A 155 -23.11 25.72 -0.81
N LYS A 156 -23.14 27.00 -1.24
CA LYS A 156 -23.07 28.17 -0.35
C LYS A 156 -24.38 28.37 0.41
N ALA A 157 -25.49 28.11 -0.28
CA ALA A 157 -26.85 28.16 0.26
C ALA A 157 -27.74 27.18 -0.52
N SER A 158 -28.92 26.85 0.01
CA SER A 158 -29.90 26.07 -0.73
C SER A 158 -30.33 26.81 -2.00
N LEU A 159 -30.45 26.08 -3.09
CA LEU A 159 -30.76 26.59 -4.43
C LEU A 159 -32.18 26.14 -4.84
N TYR A 160 -32.65 26.66 -5.96
CA TYR A 160 -34.00 26.43 -6.48
C TYR A 160 -33.94 25.77 -7.85
N SER A 161 -34.79 24.79 -8.12
CA SER A 161 -35.03 24.33 -9.49
C SER A 161 -35.91 25.29 -10.28
N GLU A 162 -35.94 25.16 -11.61
CA GLU A 162 -36.77 25.99 -12.47
C GLU A 162 -38.26 25.85 -12.11
N GLY A 163 -38.90 26.95 -11.85
CA GLY A 163 -40.31 26.98 -11.46
C GLY A 163 -40.61 26.69 -9.99
N SER A 164 -39.61 26.52 -9.16
CA SER A 164 -39.79 26.25 -7.74
C SER A 164 -39.91 27.53 -6.90
N THR A 165 -40.90 27.55 -6.01
CA THR A 165 -41.12 28.63 -5.02
C THR A 165 -40.41 28.33 -3.69
N THR A 166 -39.92 27.15 -3.49
CA THR A 166 -39.18 26.68 -2.29
C THR A 166 -37.79 26.22 -2.67
N ALA A 167 -36.82 26.42 -1.77
CA ALA A 167 -35.46 25.88 -1.97
C ALA A 167 -35.51 24.35 -1.89
N ASP A 168 -35.50 23.74 -3.05
CA ASP A 168 -35.61 22.28 -3.24
C ASP A 168 -34.27 21.61 -3.50
N ILE A 169 -33.23 22.36 -3.85
CA ILE A 169 -31.86 21.90 -3.99
C ILE A 169 -31.06 22.30 -2.74
N ASP A 170 -31.18 21.48 -1.72
CA ASP A 170 -30.60 21.69 -0.39
C ASP A 170 -29.38 20.79 -0.10
N SER A 171 -29.04 19.92 -1.04
CA SER A 171 -27.94 18.96 -0.90
C SER A 171 -27.12 18.83 -2.19
N ALA A 172 -25.88 18.34 -2.04
CA ALA A 172 -24.98 18.08 -3.15
C ALA A 172 -25.58 17.09 -4.18
N ASP A 173 -26.28 16.05 -3.70
CA ASP A 173 -26.89 15.03 -4.56
C ASP A 173 -28.02 15.60 -5.42
N LYS A 174 -28.89 16.42 -4.84
CA LYS A 174 -29.95 17.08 -5.60
C LYS A 174 -29.39 18.08 -6.61
N LEU A 175 -28.30 18.78 -6.28
CA LEU A 175 -27.60 19.63 -7.22
C LEU A 175 -27.00 18.82 -8.36
N LYS A 176 -26.33 17.70 -8.04
CA LYS A 176 -25.76 16.79 -9.03
C LYS A 176 -26.83 16.25 -9.98
N GLU A 177 -27.96 15.80 -9.45
CA GLU A 177 -29.09 15.31 -10.24
C GLU A 177 -29.66 16.38 -11.16
N ALA A 178 -29.84 17.59 -10.66
CA ALA A 178 -30.33 18.72 -11.45
C ALA A 178 -29.38 19.10 -12.60
N LEU A 179 -28.08 19.16 -12.32
CA LEU A 179 -27.05 19.46 -13.32
C LEU A 179 -26.89 18.32 -14.34
N ALA A 180 -26.91 17.08 -13.92
CA ALA A 180 -26.87 15.91 -14.82
C ALA A 180 -28.08 15.87 -15.76
N ALA A 181 -29.26 16.26 -15.26
CA ALA A 181 -30.48 16.39 -16.07
C ALA A 181 -30.48 17.66 -16.98
N GLY A 182 -29.39 18.44 -17.00
CA GLY A 182 -29.28 19.68 -17.80
C GLY A 182 -30.24 20.77 -17.34
N LYS A 183 -30.78 20.69 -16.11
CA LYS A 183 -31.69 21.69 -15.56
C LYS A 183 -30.94 22.94 -15.10
N LYS A 184 -31.55 24.11 -15.32
CA LYS A 184 -31.04 25.35 -14.73
C LYS A 184 -31.34 25.40 -13.24
N VAL A 185 -30.38 25.86 -12.48
CA VAL A 185 -30.48 26.03 -11.03
C VAL A 185 -30.40 27.51 -10.70
N TYR A 186 -31.15 27.95 -9.72
CA TYR A 186 -31.36 29.39 -9.43
C TYR A 186 -31.05 29.72 -7.96
N THR A 187 -30.60 30.95 -7.71
CA THR A 187 -30.33 31.48 -6.37
C THR A 187 -31.57 32.12 -5.73
N ALA A 188 -32.65 32.30 -6.51
CA ALA A 188 -33.90 32.92 -6.05
C ALA A 188 -35.12 32.04 -6.40
N ALA A 189 -36.17 32.11 -5.56
CA ALA A 189 -37.44 31.43 -5.80
C ALA A 189 -38.16 31.99 -7.02
N ALA A 190 -38.98 31.19 -7.67
CA ALA A 190 -39.97 31.68 -8.64
C ALA A 190 -41.05 32.51 -7.95
N ALA A 191 -41.61 33.47 -8.65
CA ALA A 191 -42.68 34.34 -8.10
C ALA A 191 -43.95 33.51 -7.80
N ASN A 192 -44.28 32.59 -8.69
CA ASN A 192 -45.33 31.62 -8.51
C ASN A 192 -44.85 30.23 -8.97
N ALA A 193 -45.49 29.15 -8.50
CA ALA A 193 -45.14 27.81 -8.93
C ALA A 193 -45.30 27.66 -10.45
N GLY A 194 -44.23 27.24 -11.11
CA GLY A 194 -44.16 27.10 -12.56
C GLY A 194 -43.70 28.33 -13.34
N ASP A 195 -43.54 29.49 -12.67
CA ASP A 195 -42.99 30.69 -13.32
C ASP A 195 -41.46 30.54 -13.51
N LYS A 196 -40.95 31.05 -14.62
CA LYS A 196 -39.53 31.07 -14.92
C LYS A 196 -38.81 32.16 -14.10
N GLN A 197 -37.78 31.80 -13.35
CA GLN A 197 -36.94 32.77 -12.64
C GLN A 197 -36.14 33.62 -13.64
N ALA A 198 -35.71 34.80 -13.18
CA ALA A 198 -34.89 35.70 -14.01
C ALA A 198 -33.53 35.03 -14.33
N ASP A 199 -33.06 35.20 -15.55
CA ASP A 199 -31.73 34.66 -15.95
C ASP A 199 -30.58 35.22 -15.12
N THR A 200 -30.77 36.39 -14.47
CA THR A 200 -29.81 36.97 -13.51
C THR A 200 -29.71 36.18 -12.20
N ALA A 201 -30.69 35.35 -11.88
CA ALA A 201 -30.74 34.51 -10.70
C ALA A 201 -30.19 33.10 -10.96
N ILE A 202 -29.67 32.80 -12.14
CA ILE A 202 -29.05 31.51 -12.42
C ILE A 202 -27.82 31.33 -11.51
N ALA A 203 -27.80 30.24 -10.77
CA ALA A 203 -26.68 29.87 -9.89
C ALA A 203 -25.42 29.62 -10.71
N LYS A 204 -24.29 30.11 -10.24
CA LYS A 204 -23.00 30.06 -10.96
C LYS A 204 -22.02 29.17 -10.18
N LYS A 205 -21.36 28.26 -10.90
CA LYS A 205 -20.22 27.48 -10.37
C LYS A 205 -19.11 28.48 -9.95
N GLY A 206 -18.49 28.20 -8.81
CA GLY A 206 -17.45 29.04 -8.22
C GLY A 206 -17.97 30.22 -7.40
N THR A 207 -19.30 30.52 -7.37
CA THR A 207 -19.91 31.60 -6.60
C THR A 207 -21.01 31.10 -5.66
N ASP A 208 -21.95 30.33 -6.17
CA ASP A 208 -23.14 29.85 -5.44
C ASP A 208 -23.01 28.36 -5.07
N TYR A 209 -22.29 27.60 -5.86
CA TYR A 209 -21.86 26.24 -5.59
C TYR A 209 -20.49 26.01 -6.23
N ASP A 210 -19.78 24.97 -5.77
CA ASP A 210 -18.51 24.60 -6.35
C ASP A 210 -18.38 23.07 -6.36
N TYR A 211 -17.56 22.54 -7.29
CA TYR A 211 -17.19 21.14 -7.32
C TYR A 211 -15.83 20.99 -6.62
N VAL A 212 -15.83 20.25 -5.53
CA VAL A 212 -14.70 20.15 -4.61
C VAL A 212 -13.96 18.84 -4.86
N THR A 213 -12.70 18.94 -5.20
CA THR A 213 -11.75 17.83 -5.26
C THR A 213 -10.74 17.90 -4.12
N LYS A 214 -10.51 19.11 -3.61
CA LYS A 214 -9.56 19.44 -2.54
C LYS A 214 -10.16 20.48 -1.62
N LEU A 215 -9.80 20.41 -0.36
CA LEU A 215 -10.17 21.41 0.63
C LEU A 215 -8.92 22.09 1.19
N TYR A 216 -9.07 23.36 1.49
CA TYR A 216 -8.01 24.25 1.97
C TYR A 216 -8.32 24.77 3.36
N ASP A 217 -7.28 25.04 4.12
CA ASP A 217 -7.39 25.63 5.45
C ASP A 217 -7.58 27.17 5.39
N ASP A 218 -7.66 27.81 6.56
CA ASP A 218 -7.77 29.26 6.71
C ASP A 218 -6.64 30.04 5.99
N ASN A 219 -5.49 29.42 5.79
CA ASN A 219 -4.31 30.01 5.16
C ASN A 219 -4.19 29.70 3.66
N GLY A 220 -5.11 28.92 3.10
CA GLY A 220 -5.09 28.52 1.70
C GLY A 220 -4.16 27.33 1.42
N LYS A 221 -3.79 26.56 2.46
CA LYS A 221 -2.99 25.35 2.30
C LYS A 221 -3.92 24.15 2.18
N GLU A 222 -3.63 23.26 1.23
CA GLU A 222 -4.37 22.00 1.04
C GLU A 222 -4.34 21.14 2.30
N VAL A 223 -5.50 20.61 2.68
CA VAL A 223 -5.68 19.77 3.88
C VAL A 223 -5.88 18.33 3.46
N SER A 224 -5.09 17.42 4.04
CA SER A 224 -5.23 15.98 3.80
C SER A 224 -6.56 15.43 4.32
N ALA A 225 -7.04 14.34 3.70
CA ALA A 225 -8.27 13.65 4.11
C ALA A 225 -8.25 13.24 5.59
N GLU A 226 -7.11 12.81 6.10
CA GLU A 226 -6.93 12.44 7.51
C GLU A 226 -7.11 13.64 8.46
N ASN A 227 -6.55 14.80 8.10
CA ASN A 227 -6.71 16.02 8.88
C ASN A 227 -8.15 16.52 8.85
N ILE A 228 -8.83 16.43 7.72
CA ILE A 228 -10.26 16.78 7.61
C ILE A 228 -11.10 15.86 8.50
N LEU A 229 -10.88 14.56 8.46
CA LEU A 229 -11.55 13.59 9.32
C LEU A 229 -11.33 13.90 10.82
N ALA A 230 -10.09 14.28 11.17
CA ALA A 230 -9.74 14.68 12.52
C ALA A 230 -10.26 16.09 12.92
N GLY A 231 -10.84 16.85 11.96
CA GLY A 231 -11.27 18.23 12.17
C GLY A 231 -10.11 19.21 12.38
N LYS A 232 -9.01 19.00 11.64
CA LYS A 232 -7.76 19.76 11.78
C LYS A 232 -7.42 20.51 10.50
N GLN A 233 -6.72 21.63 10.62
CA GLN A 233 -6.08 22.35 9.51
C GLN A 233 -4.82 21.62 9.04
N ALA A 234 -4.19 22.09 7.99
CA ALA A 234 -2.97 21.50 7.44
C ALA A 234 -1.78 21.54 8.42
N ASP A 235 -1.79 22.45 9.38
CA ASP A 235 -0.78 22.59 10.43
C ASP A 235 -1.09 21.76 11.72
N GLY A 236 -2.22 21.03 11.71
CA GLY A 236 -2.67 20.20 12.83
C GLY A 236 -3.51 20.92 13.88
N THR A 237 -3.74 22.23 13.76
CA THR A 237 -4.65 22.99 14.64
C THR A 237 -6.12 22.66 14.35
N ALA A 238 -7.02 22.90 15.30
CA ALA A 238 -8.46 22.65 15.12
C ALA A 238 -9.05 23.54 14.01
N ALA A 239 -9.78 22.92 13.09
CA ALA A 239 -10.47 23.61 12.01
C ALA A 239 -11.93 23.90 12.37
N THR A 240 -12.40 25.09 12.05
CA THR A 240 -13.82 25.44 12.12
C THR A 240 -14.48 25.27 10.75
N ASN A 241 -13.79 25.70 9.71
CA ASN A 241 -14.22 25.61 8.31
C ASN A 241 -13.05 25.17 7.43
N TYR A 242 -13.38 24.62 6.27
CA TYR A 242 -12.49 24.40 5.14
C TYR A 242 -13.01 25.20 3.94
N TYR A 243 -12.18 25.44 2.97
CA TYR A 243 -12.48 26.29 1.82
C TYR A 243 -12.25 25.54 0.51
N THR A 244 -13.01 25.88 -0.51
CA THR A 244 -12.95 25.22 -1.83
C THR A 244 -11.86 25.80 -2.74
N SER A 245 -11.19 26.88 -2.33
CA SER A 245 -10.08 27.46 -3.07
C SER A 245 -8.88 27.77 -2.17
N ASP A 246 -7.70 27.87 -2.79
CA ASP A 246 -6.42 28.20 -2.17
C ASP A 246 -6.35 29.63 -1.58
N ALA A 247 -7.35 30.46 -1.86
CA ALA A 247 -7.49 31.78 -1.21
C ALA A 247 -7.79 31.67 0.29
N GLY A 248 -8.24 30.49 0.78
CA GLY A 248 -8.55 30.22 2.18
C GLY A 248 -9.55 31.24 2.76
N LYS A 249 -9.42 31.56 4.04
CA LYS A 249 -10.29 32.53 4.74
C LYS A 249 -10.17 33.96 4.22
N LYS A 250 -9.04 34.30 3.60
CA LYS A 250 -8.77 35.65 3.05
C LYS A 250 -9.44 35.88 1.71
N GLY A 251 -9.80 34.84 0.97
CA GLY A 251 -10.62 34.92 -0.24
C GLY A 251 -12.06 35.19 0.14
N ASN A 252 -12.36 36.45 0.28
CA ASN A 252 -13.58 36.98 0.84
C ASN A 252 -14.84 36.57 0.06
N ALA A 253 -16.00 36.71 0.67
CA ALA A 253 -17.35 36.37 0.19
C ALA A 253 -17.75 36.85 -1.19
N ALA A 254 -16.97 37.75 -1.83
CA ALA A 254 -17.09 38.18 -3.22
C ALA A 254 -16.32 37.29 -4.22
N ASP A 255 -15.35 36.49 -3.76
CA ASP A 255 -14.36 35.83 -4.59
C ASP A 255 -14.42 34.32 -4.47
N LYS A 256 -15.39 33.68 -5.14
CA LYS A 256 -15.30 32.29 -5.63
C LYS A 256 -14.91 31.21 -4.61
N ASN A 257 -15.22 31.42 -3.32
CA ASN A 257 -14.80 30.49 -2.27
C ASN A 257 -15.98 30.06 -1.42
N VAL A 258 -16.27 28.78 -1.38
CA VAL A 258 -17.34 28.22 -0.57
C VAL A 258 -16.73 27.68 0.72
N ALA A 259 -17.20 28.16 1.87
CA ALA A 259 -16.79 27.64 3.16
C ALA A 259 -17.59 26.39 3.50
N VAL A 260 -16.91 25.29 3.82
CA VAL A 260 -17.50 24.04 4.29
C VAL A 260 -17.17 23.89 5.77
N THR A 261 -18.21 23.75 6.62
CA THR A 261 -17.96 23.53 8.05
C THR A 261 -17.19 22.21 8.28
N ALA A 262 -16.27 22.21 9.23
CA ALA A 262 -15.50 20.99 9.55
C ALA A 262 -16.43 19.81 9.93
N ALA A 263 -17.60 20.08 10.54
CA ALA A 263 -18.59 19.07 10.86
C ALA A 263 -19.19 18.41 9.61
N ASN A 264 -19.41 19.16 8.53
CA ASN A 264 -19.94 18.64 7.27
C ASN A 264 -18.83 17.99 6.45
N ALA A 265 -17.64 18.60 6.40
CA ALA A 265 -16.52 18.09 5.62
C ALA A 265 -16.11 16.67 6.04
N LYS A 266 -16.11 16.38 7.35
CA LYS A 266 -15.66 15.09 7.91
C LYS A 266 -16.66 13.94 7.84
N LYS A 267 -17.88 14.15 7.34
CA LYS A 267 -18.87 13.08 7.23
C LYS A 267 -18.39 12.01 6.25
N THR A 268 -18.59 10.76 6.60
CA THR A 268 -18.21 9.57 5.81
C THR A 268 -19.42 8.83 5.26
N ASP A 269 -20.60 9.43 5.32
CA ASP A 269 -21.89 8.86 4.91
C ASP A 269 -22.26 9.17 3.45
N GLY A 270 -21.30 9.67 2.65
CA GLY A 270 -21.52 10.11 1.27
C GLY A 270 -21.99 11.56 1.14
N THR A 271 -22.36 12.22 2.25
CA THR A 271 -22.78 13.65 2.25
C THR A 271 -21.63 14.60 2.58
N GLY A 272 -20.48 14.07 3.03
CA GLY A 272 -19.25 14.81 3.31
C GLY A 272 -18.24 14.67 2.17
N PHE A 273 -17.01 15.12 2.45
CA PHE A 273 -15.90 15.07 1.50
C PHE A 273 -14.85 14.03 1.88
N ILE A 274 -15.20 13.11 2.77
CA ILE A 274 -14.32 12.01 3.21
C ILE A 274 -14.98 10.67 2.93
N GLU A 275 -14.23 9.79 2.34
CA GLU A 275 -14.59 8.40 2.12
C GLU A 275 -13.64 7.49 2.87
N GLN A 276 -14.19 6.54 3.60
CA GLN A 276 -13.41 5.55 4.34
C GLN A 276 -13.77 4.14 3.91
N PHE A 277 -12.73 3.36 3.65
CA PHE A 277 -12.86 1.94 3.37
C PHE A 277 -12.14 1.14 4.44
N ASP A 278 -12.75 0.04 4.86
CA ASP A 278 -12.05 -0.95 5.69
C ASP A 278 -11.06 -1.70 4.79
N VAL A 279 -9.81 -1.70 5.21
CA VAL A 279 -8.70 -2.39 4.53
C VAL A 279 -7.93 -3.23 5.53
N ASN A 280 -7.19 -4.21 5.03
CA ASN A 280 -6.25 -4.93 5.87
C ASN A 280 -5.00 -4.05 6.10
N GLY A 281 -4.41 -4.17 7.27
CA GLY A 281 -3.15 -3.51 7.56
C GLY A 281 -2.00 -4.03 6.69
N ALA A 282 -0.85 -3.38 6.76
CA ALA A 282 0.31 -3.79 5.98
C ALA A 282 0.77 -5.20 6.36
N LEU A 283 1.00 -6.05 5.35
CA LEU A 283 1.68 -7.32 5.54
C LEU A 283 3.16 -7.05 5.87
N SER A 284 3.65 -7.64 6.95
CA SER A 284 5.05 -7.57 7.32
C SER A 284 5.58 -8.95 7.68
N PHE A 285 6.65 -9.38 7.03
CA PHE A 285 7.33 -10.62 7.36
C PHE A 285 8.84 -10.44 7.35
N ASN A 286 9.52 -11.23 8.18
CA ASN A 286 10.95 -11.16 8.38
C ASN A 286 11.63 -12.37 7.72
N LEU A 287 12.58 -12.11 6.85
CA LEU A 287 13.47 -13.10 6.27
C LEU A 287 14.71 -13.22 7.17
N HIS A 288 15.01 -14.43 7.63
CA HIS A 288 16.21 -14.68 8.43
C HIS A 288 17.37 -15.03 7.49
N VAL A 289 18.32 -14.10 7.37
CA VAL A 289 19.43 -14.13 6.41
C VAL A 289 20.80 -14.20 7.09
N GLY A 290 20.90 -14.93 8.19
CA GLY A 290 22.14 -15.12 8.92
C GLY A 290 22.23 -16.47 9.63
N ALA A 291 23.43 -16.86 10.10
CA ALA A 291 23.68 -18.15 10.75
C ALA A 291 23.32 -18.17 12.23
N ASP A 292 23.01 -17.04 12.85
CA ASP A 292 22.74 -16.90 14.28
C ASP A 292 21.42 -16.15 14.56
N SER A 293 21.03 -16.06 15.84
CA SER A 293 19.76 -15.47 16.27
C SER A 293 19.77 -13.95 16.42
N ALA A 294 20.80 -13.25 15.93
CA ALA A 294 20.88 -11.80 16.05
C ALA A 294 19.74 -11.11 15.28
N SER A 295 19.26 -9.99 15.84
CA SER A 295 18.20 -9.18 15.21
C SER A 295 18.61 -8.63 13.84
N ASP A 296 19.89 -8.33 13.68
CA ASP A 296 20.49 -7.76 12.49
C ASP A 296 20.50 -8.76 11.29
N ASN A 297 20.34 -10.04 11.59
CA ASN A 297 20.19 -11.10 10.60
C ASN A 297 18.77 -11.23 10.04
N LYS A 298 17.92 -10.21 10.22
CA LYS A 298 16.56 -10.18 9.69
C LYS A 298 16.37 -9.03 8.72
N ILE A 299 15.85 -9.36 7.55
CA ILE A 299 15.38 -8.37 6.58
C ILE A 299 13.85 -8.38 6.61
N THR A 300 13.26 -7.25 6.98
CA THR A 300 11.80 -7.07 7.01
C THR A 300 11.32 -6.63 5.64
N VAL A 301 10.36 -7.36 5.09
CA VAL A 301 9.59 -6.99 3.90
C VAL A 301 8.25 -6.45 4.39
N LYS A 302 7.88 -5.26 3.94
CA LYS A 302 6.60 -4.63 4.22
C LYS A 302 5.85 -4.37 2.92
N ILE A 303 4.61 -4.83 2.84
CA ILE A 303 3.72 -4.64 1.69
C ILE A 303 2.40 -4.10 2.20
N ASP A 304 2.02 -2.91 1.78
CA ASP A 304 0.74 -2.32 2.12
C ASP A 304 -0.39 -3.04 1.36
N SER A 305 -1.63 -2.92 1.83
CA SER A 305 -2.78 -3.47 1.10
C SER A 305 -2.94 -2.75 -0.25
N MET A 306 -2.89 -3.52 -1.34
CA MET A 306 -3.00 -3.05 -2.72
C MET A 306 -4.36 -3.38 -3.34
N SER A 307 -5.39 -3.57 -2.52
CA SER A 307 -6.78 -3.64 -2.98
C SER A 307 -7.24 -2.29 -3.53
N ALA A 308 -8.28 -2.27 -4.34
CA ALA A 308 -8.86 -1.04 -4.87
C ALA A 308 -9.22 -0.04 -3.74
N ALA A 309 -9.72 -0.55 -2.61
CA ALA A 309 -9.93 0.25 -1.40
C ALA A 309 -8.62 0.77 -0.81
N GLY A 310 -7.58 -0.07 -0.74
CA GLY A 310 -6.27 0.29 -0.18
C GLY A 310 -5.53 1.34 -0.99
N ILE A 311 -5.62 1.31 -2.31
CA ILE A 311 -4.98 2.31 -3.19
C ILE A 311 -5.86 3.53 -3.50
N GLY A 312 -7.16 3.51 -3.12
CA GLY A 312 -8.06 4.66 -3.21
C GLY A 312 -8.85 4.78 -4.51
N VAL A 313 -8.92 3.72 -5.32
CA VAL A 313 -9.70 3.73 -6.58
C VAL A 313 -11.06 3.09 -6.47
N LYS A 314 -11.42 2.56 -5.32
CA LYS A 314 -12.76 2.02 -5.07
C LYS A 314 -13.79 3.14 -5.09
N GLY A 315 -14.92 2.91 -5.75
CA GLY A 315 -16.00 3.88 -5.81
C GLY A 315 -15.75 5.10 -6.71
N LEU A 316 -14.72 5.09 -7.57
CA LEU A 316 -14.49 6.16 -8.54
C LEU A 316 -15.70 6.34 -9.46
N LYS A 317 -16.07 7.61 -9.69
CA LYS A 317 -17.13 8.02 -10.60
C LYS A 317 -16.58 8.85 -11.76
N VAL A 318 -17.10 8.61 -12.95
CA VAL A 318 -16.77 9.34 -14.17
C VAL A 318 -18.05 9.72 -14.96
N ASP A 319 -19.19 9.73 -14.27
CA ASP A 319 -20.50 9.98 -14.87
C ASP A 319 -20.63 11.42 -15.40
N THR A 320 -19.91 12.37 -14.77
CA THR A 320 -19.89 13.77 -15.18
C THR A 320 -18.46 14.18 -15.55
N GLU A 321 -18.32 15.31 -16.25
CA GLU A 321 -17.01 15.90 -16.58
C GLU A 321 -16.20 16.23 -15.32
N ASP A 322 -16.87 16.77 -14.29
CA ASP A 322 -16.26 17.10 -13.01
C ASP A 322 -15.82 15.84 -12.25
N ASP A 323 -16.66 14.79 -12.21
CA ASP A 323 -16.30 13.50 -11.59
C ASP A 323 -15.12 12.86 -12.31
N ALA A 324 -15.13 12.88 -13.65
CA ALA A 324 -14.05 12.32 -14.46
C ALA A 324 -12.72 13.05 -14.23
N THR A 325 -12.75 14.37 -14.12
CA THR A 325 -11.56 15.18 -13.80
C THR A 325 -11.02 14.86 -12.40
N ALA A 326 -11.90 14.72 -11.41
CA ALA A 326 -11.53 14.33 -10.06
C ALA A 326 -10.95 12.89 -10.01
N ALA A 327 -11.49 11.98 -10.82
CA ALA A 327 -10.99 10.62 -10.93
C ALA A 327 -9.55 10.56 -11.44
N ILE A 328 -9.15 11.46 -12.36
CA ILE A 328 -7.76 11.55 -12.84
C ILE A 328 -6.80 11.82 -11.68
N ASP A 329 -7.12 12.76 -10.79
CA ASP A 329 -6.27 13.07 -9.63
C ASP A 329 -6.15 11.86 -8.68
N ARG A 330 -7.26 11.21 -8.34
CA ARG A 330 -7.27 10.00 -7.49
C ARG A 330 -6.49 8.84 -8.10
N ILE A 331 -6.63 8.62 -9.40
CA ILE A 331 -5.86 7.57 -10.11
C ILE A 331 -4.37 7.92 -10.12
N SER A 332 -4.01 9.18 -10.28
CA SER A 332 -2.62 9.64 -10.21
C SER A 332 -2.01 9.38 -8.82
N GLU A 333 -2.76 9.62 -7.74
CA GLU A 333 -2.35 9.27 -6.38
C GLU A 333 -2.18 7.75 -6.20
N ALA A 334 -3.09 6.94 -6.74
CA ALA A 334 -3.00 5.49 -6.71
C ALA A 334 -1.77 4.97 -7.47
N ILE A 335 -1.49 5.53 -8.66
CA ILE A 335 -0.26 5.21 -9.43
C ILE A 335 0.99 5.56 -8.62
N SER A 336 1.01 6.70 -7.96
CA SER A 336 2.12 7.11 -7.08
C SER A 336 2.31 6.13 -5.93
N LYS A 337 1.23 5.69 -5.29
CA LYS A 337 1.26 4.72 -4.20
C LYS A 337 1.79 3.36 -4.64
N VAL A 338 1.29 2.83 -5.76
CA VAL A 338 1.78 1.57 -6.35
C VAL A 338 3.24 1.68 -6.76
N SER A 339 3.65 2.80 -7.37
CA SER A 339 5.05 3.05 -7.76
C SER A 339 5.98 3.13 -6.55
N SER A 340 5.56 3.77 -5.47
CA SER A 340 6.30 3.82 -4.20
C SER A 340 6.48 2.42 -3.60
N GLN A 341 5.43 1.61 -3.60
CA GLN A 341 5.51 0.22 -3.12
C GLN A 341 6.46 -0.62 -3.97
N ARG A 342 6.40 -0.50 -5.30
CA ARG A 342 7.34 -1.18 -6.22
C ARG A 342 8.79 -0.75 -5.97
N SER A 343 9.03 0.54 -5.80
CA SER A 343 10.36 1.07 -5.46
C SER A 343 10.89 0.51 -4.13
N SER A 344 10.03 0.41 -3.13
CA SER A 344 10.38 -0.21 -1.84
C SER A 344 10.73 -1.69 -1.98
N LEU A 345 9.95 -2.44 -2.77
CA LEU A 345 10.22 -3.86 -3.04
C LEU A 345 11.51 -4.05 -3.83
N GLY A 346 11.78 -3.22 -4.84
CA GLY A 346 13.05 -3.23 -5.59
C GLY A 346 14.26 -2.94 -4.70
N ALA A 347 14.13 -2.02 -3.74
CA ALA A 347 15.20 -1.77 -2.77
C ALA A 347 15.44 -2.98 -1.85
N VAL A 348 14.38 -3.68 -1.44
CA VAL A 348 14.51 -4.92 -0.65
C VAL A 348 15.15 -6.03 -1.49
N GLN A 349 14.76 -6.17 -2.77
CA GLN A 349 15.36 -7.15 -3.67
C GLN A 349 16.86 -6.93 -3.81
N ASN A 350 17.30 -5.71 -4.13
CA ASN A 350 18.72 -5.37 -4.23
C ASN A 350 19.47 -5.69 -2.92
N ARG A 351 18.85 -5.40 -1.78
CA ARG A 351 19.44 -5.71 -0.47
C ARG A 351 19.58 -7.22 -0.25
N LEU A 352 18.61 -8.02 -0.67
CA LEU A 352 18.65 -9.48 -0.59
C LEU A 352 19.72 -10.07 -1.51
N GLU A 353 19.85 -9.57 -2.75
CA GLU A 353 20.86 -9.99 -3.72
C GLU A 353 22.26 -9.72 -3.17
N HIS A 354 22.54 -8.51 -2.66
CA HIS A 354 23.81 -8.21 -2.01
C HIS A 354 24.07 -9.05 -0.76
N THR A 355 23.01 -9.45 -0.06
CA THR A 355 23.15 -10.34 1.10
C THR A 355 23.54 -11.75 0.66
N ILE A 356 22.94 -12.28 -0.43
CA ILE A 356 23.30 -13.56 -1.02
C ILE A 356 24.77 -13.54 -1.43
N ASP A 357 25.21 -12.54 -2.19
CA ASP A 357 26.59 -12.41 -2.60
C ASP A 357 27.57 -12.38 -1.42
N ASN A 358 27.18 -11.74 -0.32
CA ASN A 358 28.00 -11.70 0.89
C ASN A 358 28.03 -13.03 1.65
N LEU A 359 26.90 -13.74 1.70
CA LEU A 359 26.80 -15.06 2.34
C LEU A 359 27.61 -16.11 1.61
N ASP A 360 27.67 -16.03 0.28
CA ASP A 360 28.43 -16.97 -0.55
C ASP A 360 29.96 -16.71 -0.47
N ASN A 361 30.38 -15.51 -0.05
CA ASN A 361 31.80 -15.13 0.11
C ASN A 361 32.38 -15.38 1.53
N VAL A 362 31.55 -15.71 2.53
CA VAL A 362 31.96 -15.93 3.95
C VAL A 362 32.15 -17.40 4.24
#